data_70c18e0aeee9e8651dadabe4d0380d56
#
_entry.id   70c18e0aeee9e8651dadabe4d0380d56
#
_cell.length_a   1.000
_cell.length_b   1.000
_cell.length_c   1.000
_cell.angle_alpha   90.00
_cell.angle_beta   90.00
_cell.angle_gamma   90.00
#
_symmetry.space_group_name_H-M   'P 1'
#
loop_
_entity.id
_entity.type
_entity.pdbx_description
1 polymer ?
#
loop_
_entity_poly.entity_id
_entity_poly.type
_entity_poly.pdbx_seq_one_letter_code
_entity_poly.pdbx_strand_id
1 'polypeptide(L)'
;MKYLLDTCVISELVNQRPNARVVEWLKQQDPDSLYLSFITVGEIKKGIAKRGGDARAVKLEKWLQTTVLGTFADRILPVERNVSLEWGRICGAADSHTWGLGTDPARFKVTLP
;
A
#
# COMPACT_ATOMS: atom_id res chain seq x y z
N MET A 1 -3.59 -10.85 13.37
CA MET A 1 -4.34 -9.68 12.87
C MET A 1 -3.97 -9.43 11.43
N LYS A 2 -4.96 -9.12 10.61
CA LYS A 2 -4.75 -8.84 9.19
C LYS A 2 -4.86 -7.34 8.94
N TYR A 3 -4.02 -6.83 8.05
CA TYR A 3 -3.99 -5.40 7.70
C TYR A 3 -4.22 -5.23 6.21
N LEU A 4 -5.10 -4.31 5.85
CA LEU A 4 -5.26 -3.87 4.47
C LEU A 4 -4.45 -2.58 4.31
N LEU A 5 -3.39 -2.65 3.50
CA LEU A 5 -2.49 -1.53 3.29
C LEU A 5 -3.03 -0.63 2.18
N ASP A 6 -3.01 0.69 2.40
CA ASP A 6 -3.33 1.59 1.31
C ASP A 6 -2.07 1.91 0.50
N THR A 7 -2.27 2.64 -0.60
CA THR A 7 -1.19 2.97 -1.55
C THR A 7 -0.07 3.75 -0.87
N CYS A 8 -0.40 4.66 0.03
CA CYS A 8 0.61 5.49 0.69
C CYS A 8 1.52 4.66 1.58
N VAL A 9 0.95 3.68 2.28
CA VAL A 9 1.73 2.82 3.19
C VAL A 9 2.68 1.92 2.41
N ILE A 10 2.17 1.20 1.41
CA ILE A 10 3.01 0.27 0.64
C ILE A 10 4.08 1.01 -0.16
N SER A 11 3.77 2.24 -0.62
CA SER A 11 4.70 3.06 -1.38
C SER A 11 5.91 3.50 -0.56
N GLU A 12 5.81 3.53 0.77
CA GLU A 12 6.94 3.86 1.62
C GLU A 12 8.11 2.90 1.44
N LEU A 13 7.85 1.68 0.98
CA LEU A 13 8.92 0.71 0.70
C LEU A 13 9.83 1.12 -0.45
N VAL A 14 9.37 2.01 -1.34
CA VAL A 14 10.11 2.45 -2.53
C VAL A 14 10.33 3.95 -2.59
N ASN A 15 9.85 4.72 -1.64
CA ASN A 15 10.08 6.16 -1.60
C ASN A 15 11.57 6.43 -1.44
N GLN A 16 12.04 7.50 -2.09
CA GLN A 16 13.42 7.95 -1.97
C GLN A 16 13.73 8.46 -0.57
N ARG A 17 12.72 9.02 0.10
CA ARG A 17 12.81 9.48 1.49
C ARG A 17 11.68 8.84 2.29
N PRO A 18 11.83 7.55 2.61
CA PRO A 18 10.75 6.84 3.29
C PRO A 18 10.54 7.30 4.72
N ASN A 19 9.31 7.21 5.18
CA ASN A 19 9.02 7.39 6.59
C ASN A 19 9.55 6.18 7.35
N ALA A 20 10.57 6.39 8.18
CA ALA A 20 11.24 5.31 8.89
C ALA A 20 10.30 4.53 9.81
N ARG A 21 9.32 5.20 10.42
CA ARG A 21 8.37 4.54 11.34
C ARG A 21 7.44 3.60 10.60
N VAL A 22 6.97 3.99 9.43
CA VAL A 22 6.10 3.16 8.60
C VAL A 22 6.87 1.96 8.08
N VAL A 23 8.08 2.16 7.56
CA VAL A 23 8.93 1.08 7.06
C VAL A 23 9.25 0.09 8.18
N GLU A 24 9.60 0.57 9.34
CA GLU A 24 9.91 -0.27 10.50
C GLU A 24 8.69 -1.09 10.91
N TRP A 25 7.51 -0.46 10.96
CA TRP A 25 6.28 -1.16 11.28
C TRP A 25 5.99 -2.27 10.28
N LEU A 26 6.14 -1.99 8.98
CA LEU A 26 5.93 -3.00 7.93
C LEU A 26 6.87 -4.19 8.09
N LYS A 27 8.14 -3.93 8.43
CA LYS A 27 9.14 -4.99 8.60
C LYS A 27 8.86 -5.87 9.82
N GLN A 28 8.19 -5.33 10.82
CA GLN A 28 7.86 -6.08 12.03
C GLN A 28 6.65 -6.99 11.86
N GLN A 29 5.85 -6.79 10.81
CA GLN A 29 4.65 -7.58 10.62
C GLN A 29 4.96 -8.92 9.94
N ASP A 30 4.16 -9.93 10.26
CA ASP A 30 4.15 -11.16 9.52
C ASP A 30 3.68 -10.84 8.08
N PRO A 31 4.49 -11.16 7.05
CA PRO A 31 4.08 -10.88 5.68
C PRO A 31 2.70 -11.43 5.32
N ASP A 32 2.34 -12.58 5.87
CA ASP A 32 1.05 -13.21 5.59
C ASP A 32 -0.13 -12.44 6.17
N SER A 33 0.13 -11.48 7.05
CA SER A 33 -0.90 -10.62 7.61
C SER A 33 -1.17 -9.36 6.79
N LEU A 34 -0.35 -9.09 5.77
CA LEU A 34 -0.41 -7.88 4.97
C LEU A 34 -1.15 -8.14 3.66
N TYR A 35 -2.21 -7.38 3.41
CA TYR A 35 -3.07 -7.51 2.24
C TYR A 35 -3.14 -6.20 1.46
N LEU A 36 -3.36 -6.31 0.16
CA LEU A 36 -3.60 -5.16 -0.72
C LEU A 36 -4.96 -5.34 -1.39
N SER A 37 -5.49 -4.25 -1.97
CA SER A 37 -6.64 -4.34 -2.85
C SER A 37 -6.22 -4.12 -4.30
N PHE A 38 -7.04 -4.55 -5.26
CA PHE A 38 -6.82 -4.24 -6.67
C PHE A 38 -6.82 -2.74 -6.94
N ILE A 39 -7.54 -1.96 -6.14
CA ILE A 39 -7.52 -0.50 -6.24
C ILE A 39 -6.10 0.02 -6.01
N THR A 40 -5.43 -0.47 -4.98
CA THR A 40 -4.05 -0.07 -4.66
C THR A 40 -3.10 -0.42 -5.80
N VAL A 41 -3.24 -1.62 -6.37
CA VAL A 41 -2.44 -2.03 -7.54
C VAL A 41 -2.66 -1.06 -8.71
N GLY A 42 -3.92 -0.73 -8.98
CA GLY A 42 -4.29 0.21 -10.04
C GLY A 42 -3.73 1.61 -9.81
N GLU A 43 -3.76 2.09 -8.58
CA GLU A 43 -3.20 3.40 -8.24
C GLU A 43 -1.69 3.46 -8.42
N ILE A 44 -1.00 2.39 -8.05
CA ILE A 44 0.45 2.28 -8.27
C ILE A 44 0.74 2.34 -9.78
N LYS A 45 0.02 1.56 -10.57
CA LYS A 45 0.21 1.55 -12.03
C LYS A 45 -0.09 2.91 -12.65
N LYS A 46 -1.13 3.58 -12.19
CA LYS A 46 -1.47 4.93 -12.63
C LYS A 46 -0.32 5.91 -12.37
N GLY A 47 0.26 5.85 -11.18
CA GLY A 47 1.39 6.71 -10.83
C GLY A 47 2.61 6.46 -11.72
N ILE A 48 2.89 5.20 -12.04
CA ILE A 48 3.98 4.81 -12.93
C ILE A 48 3.71 5.34 -14.34
N ALA A 49 2.51 5.15 -14.85
CA ALA A 49 2.13 5.58 -16.20
C ALA A 49 2.26 7.09 -16.38
N LYS A 50 1.97 7.87 -15.36
CA LYS A 50 2.08 9.33 -15.39
C LYS A 50 3.51 9.83 -15.55
N ARG A 51 4.50 9.01 -15.21
CA ARG A 51 5.91 9.41 -15.30
C ARG A 51 6.49 9.34 -16.70
N GLY A 52 5.77 8.79 -17.68
CA GLY A 52 6.19 8.81 -19.08
C GLY A 52 7.44 7.98 -19.39
N GLY A 53 7.73 6.95 -18.60
CA GLY A 53 8.84 6.04 -18.92
C GLY A 53 10.22 6.52 -18.46
N ASP A 54 10.30 7.44 -17.53
CA ASP A 54 11.59 7.89 -16.98
C ASP A 54 12.28 6.75 -16.18
N ALA A 55 13.52 6.99 -15.73
CA ALA A 55 14.30 5.97 -15.01
C ALA A 55 13.59 5.51 -13.73
N ARG A 56 12.89 6.42 -13.06
CA ARG A 56 12.14 6.10 -11.85
C ARG A 56 10.95 5.18 -12.18
N ALA A 57 10.28 5.44 -13.31
CA ALA A 57 9.16 4.61 -13.76
C ALA A 57 9.60 3.18 -14.02
N VAL A 58 10.79 2.98 -14.60
CA VAL A 58 11.34 1.64 -14.86
C VAL A 58 11.54 0.89 -13.55
N LYS A 59 12.12 1.54 -12.55
CA LYS A 59 12.34 0.94 -11.23
C LYS A 59 11.03 0.60 -10.53
N LEU A 60 10.06 1.50 -10.59
CA LEU A 60 8.75 1.29 -9.98
C LEU A 60 7.98 0.17 -10.66
N GLU A 61 8.08 0.06 -11.98
CA GLU A 61 7.45 -1.04 -12.70
C GLU A 61 8.03 -2.39 -12.29
N LYS A 62 9.35 -2.47 -12.14
CA LYS A 62 10.00 -3.67 -11.66
C LYS A 62 9.54 -4.02 -10.26
N TRP A 63 9.47 -3.04 -9.38
CA TRP A 63 8.98 -3.24 -8.00
C TRP A 63 7.52 -3.72 -8.01
N LEU A 64 6.67 -3.13 -8.86
CA LEU A 64 5.28 -3.55 -9.00
C LEU A 64 5.20 -5.02 -9.39
N GLN A 65 5.94 -5.43 -10.42
CA GLN A 65 5.87 -6.79 -10.96
C GLN A 65 6.46 -7.82 -9.98
N THR A 66 7.56 -7.50 -9.31
CA THR A 66 8.26 -8.46 -8.46
C THR A 66 7.74 -8.46 -7.03
N THR A 67 7.63 -7.31 -6.40
CA THR A 67 7.27 -7.22 -4.98
C THR A 67 5.76 -7.18 -4.80
N VAL A 68 5.09 -6.26 -5.47
CA VAL A 68 3.65 -6.09 -5.26
C VAL A 68 2.88 -7.30 -5.81
N LEU A 69 3.01 -7.57 -7.10
CA LEU A 69 2.27 -8.67 -7.73
C LEU A 69 2.85 -10.04 -7.41
N GLY A 70 4.15 -10.13 -7.11
CA GLY A 70 4.79 -11.40 -6.76
C GLY A 70 4.60 -11.76 -5.30
N THR A 71 5.09 -10.91 -4.39
CA THR A 71 5.05 -11.20 -2.95
C THR A 71 3.63 -11.22 -2.39
N PHE A 72 2.76 -10.33 -2.89
CA PHE A 72 1.37 -10.26 -2.43
C PHE A 72 0.40 -11.05 -3.31
N ALA A 73 0.89 -11.93 -4.20
CA ALA A 73 0.07 -12.59 -5.22
C ALA A 73 -1.24 -13.19 -4.71
N ASP A 74 -1.19 -13.86 -3.57
CA ASP A 74 -2.37 -14.51 -2.96
C ASP A 74 -3.07 -13.62 -1.92
N ARG A 75 -2.60 -12.41 -1.73
CA ARG A 75 -3.14 -11.48 -0.74
C ARG A 75 -3.58 -10.15 -1.36
N ILE A 76 -3.90 -10.15 -2.63
CA ILE A 76 -4.50 -9.02 -3.33
C ILE A 76 -5.99 -9.28 -3.43
N LEU A 77 -6.77 -8.48 -2.72
CA LEU A 77 -8.21 -8.69 -2.60
C LEU A 77 -8.95 -8.04 -3.78
N PRO A 78 -9.97 -8.72 -4.31
CA PRO A 78 -10.82 -8.11 -5.32
C PRO A 78 -11.58 -6.91 -4.76
N VAL A 79 -12.02 -6.01 -5.63
CA VAL A 79 -12.78 -4.83 -5.23
C VAL A 79 -14.23 -5.24 -5.01
N GLU A 80 -14.49 -5.80 -3.84
CA GLU A 80 -15.83 -6.14 -3.40
C GLU A 80 -16.35 -5.03 -2.47
N ARG A 81 -17.64 -5.11 -2.14
CA ARG A 81 -18.30 -4.09 -1.33
C ARG A 81 -17.53 -3.78 -0.03
N ASN A 82 -17.22 -4.81 0.75
CA ASN A 82 -16.56 -4.63 2.05
C ASN A 82 -15.15 -4.06 1.92
N VAL A 83 -14.40 -4.51 0.91
CA VAL A 83 -13.04 -4.00 0.66
C VAL A 83 -13.10 -2.53 0.24
N SER A 84 -14.06 -2.16 -0.61
CA SER A 84 -14.24 -0.78 -1.05
C SER A 84 -14.56 0.15 0.11
N LEU A 85 -15.41 -0.26 1.03
CA LEU A 85 -15.77 0.53 2.20
C LEU A 85 -14.58 0.73 3.13
N GLU A 86 -13.81 -0.32 3.38
CA GLU A 86 -12.61 -0.23 4.21
C GLU A 86 -11.53 0.62 3.56
N TRP A 87 -11.32 0.47 2.25
CA TRP A 87 -10.38 1.30 1.51
C TRP A 87 -10.75 2.77 1.60
N GLY A 88 -12.05 3.08 1.42
CA GLY A 88 -12.54 4.45 1.54
C GLY A 88 -12.33 5.02 2.93
N ARG A 89 -12.58 4.23 3.97
CA ARG A 89 -12.35 4.65 5.35
C ARG A 89 -10.87 4.97 5.60
N ILE A 90 -9.97 4.11 5.14
CA ILE A 90 -8.53 4.29 5.30
C ILE A 90 -8.06 5.55 4.57
N CYS A 91 -8.48 5.72 3.32
CA CYS A 91 -8.10 6.89 2.52
C CYS A 91 -8.65 8.18 3.11
N GLY A 92 -9.87 8.17 3.59
CA GLY A 92 -10.46 9.33 4.25
C GLY A 92 -9.70 9.72 5.51
N ALA A 93 -9.29 8.75 6.30
CA ALA A 93 -8.46 9.00 7.49
C ALA A 93 -7.09 9.55 7.10
N ALA A 94 -6.49 9.02 6.02
CA ALA A 94 -5.20 9.49 5.53
C ALA A 94 -5.27 10.92 5.02
N ASP A 95 -6.33 11.26 4.29
CA ASP A 95 -6.51 12.60 3.73
C ASP A 95 -6.70 13.67 4.80
N SER A 96 -7.27 13.29 5.95
CA SER A 96 -7.47 14.22 7.05
C SER A 96 -6.25 14.36 7.97
N HIS A 97 -5.15 13.66 7.67
CA HIS A 97 -3.92 13.69 8.47
C HIS A 97 -2.72 13.85 7.55
N THR A 98 -1.66 14.48 8.08
CA THR A 98 -0.41 14.57 7.34
C THR A 98 0.30 13.21 7.37
N TRP A 99 0.45 12.62 6.20
CA TRP A 99 1.13 11.35 6.05
C TRP A 99 2.58 11.42 6.51
N GLY A 100 3.01 10.37 7.13
CA GLY A 100 4.39 10.21 7.52
C GLY A 100 4.77 10.89 8.82
N LEU A 101 3.87 11.62 9.45
CA LEU A 101 4.17 12.32 10.69
C LEU A 101 3.79 11.48 11.90
N GLY A 102 4.48 10.35 12.07
CA GLY A 102 4.27 9.51 13.23
C GLY A 102 2.89 8.89 13.27
N THR A 103 2.35 8.61 12.12
CA THR A 103 1.06 7.96 11.98
C THR A 103 1.03 6.66 12.78
N ASP A 104 0.02 6.49 13.61
CA ASP A 104 -0.18 5.27 14.34
C ASP A 104 -0.55 4.15 13.36
N PRO A 105 0.28 3.09 13.24
CA PRO A 105 -0.03 1.97 12.35
C PRO A 105 -1.34 1.28 12.66
N ALA A 106 -1.86 1.37 13.87
CA ALA A 106 -3.12 0.75 14.25
C ALA A 106 -4.29 1.23 13.40
N ARG A 107 -4.20 2.42 12.80
CA ARG A 107 -5.23 2.94 11.90
C ARG A 107 -5.39 2.14 10.62
N PHE A 108 -4.37 1.36 10.23
CA PHE A 108 -4.41 0.51 9.03
C PHE A 108 -4.98 -0.88 9.34
N LYS A 109 -5.28 -1.12 10.59
CA LYS A 109 -5.85 -2.36 11.07
C LYS A 109 -7.27 -2.52 10.54
N VAL A 110 -7.55 -3.65 9.91
CA VAL A 110 -8.88 -3.92 9.38
C VAL A 110 -9.28 -5.35 9.71
N THR A 111 -10.59 -5.55 9.85
CA THR A 111 -11.14 -6.89 9.97
C THR A 111 -11.51 -7.35 8.57
N LEU A 112 -10.80 -8.34 8.07
CA LEU A 112 -11.10 -8.93 6.76
C LEU A 112 -11.94 -10.18 6.95
N PRO A 113 -12.90 -10.42 6.04
CA PRO A 113 -13.73 -11.62 6.09
C PRO A 113 -12.93 -12.90 5.88
#